data_efd9b7d455a0fbf9cd7852919acf156f
#
_entry.id   efd9b7d455a0fbf9cd7852919acf156f
#
_cell.length_a   1.000
_cell.length_b   1.000
_cell.length_c   1.000
_cell.angle_alpha   90.00
_cell.angle_beta   90.00
_cell.angle_gamma   90.00
#
_symmetry.space_group_name_H-M   'P 1'
#
loop_
_entity.id
_entity.type
_entity.pdbx_description
1 polymer ?
#
loop_
_entity_poly.entity_id
_entity_poly.type
_entity_poly.pdbx_seq_one_letter_code
_entity_poly.pdbx_strand_id
1 'polypeptide(L)'
;MSQFQNWSRREFVVGSGLWMAGAFGGVSAQTAESAPSETKPAPESKPIPKSELAIHGGPKTVSKGVPGLGRRWGDPERQQLEEMLQQDTLFYWGGPRTQLVKERFRQVCPLKYVHTCSSGTAALHIAVAAAGIGPGDEVITSPITDPGTVIGILYQQGVPVFAELGRSTYNLDPEDVQRRITPKTKAIIAVHLAGNPCDMDALKKIADEHNLVLIEDCAQAWGAKYRGRPIGTIGHIACFSLQNSKHITCGDGGIVASSDERFGPNLQRFGDKGYDRARGLGLDVFATNYRMSEPQAAVVAAQLPRLEKIAARRAELGNLLTEKIRHIPGILPHQVHPEDRCVYWFYMFRIEPKAFRCSRGEFFKALAAEGVSCASGYIGKPLYGEPVFQKHAFFAGRWPIKEFGLTTMDYTKHKNPEAEAILATGIRVTIHEGMTEEYILAVAQAIEKVARHYAA
;
A
#
# COMPACT_ATOMS: atom_id res chain seq x y z
N MET A 1 9.15 17.95 -39.08
CA MET A 1 7.78 18.51 -38.94
C MET A 1 6.80 17.53 -39.54
N SER A 2 5.65 17.31 -38.91
CA SER A 2 4.54 16.40 -39.27
C SER A 2 4.74 14.91 -38.91
N GLN A 3 4.28 14.56 -37.69
CA GLN A 3 3.50 13.35 -37.38
C GLN A 3 2.98 13.43 -35.93
N PHE A 4 2.06 14.36 -35.70
CA PHE A 4 1.12 14.28 -34.58
C PHE A 4 -0.22 13.86 -35.18
N GLN A 5 -0.50 12.56 -35.22
CA GLN A 5 -1.82 12.05 -35.55
C GLN A 5 -2.71 12.05 -34.31
N ASN A 6 -3.90 12.57 -34.50
CA ASN A 6 -5.01 12.73 -33.57
C ASN A 6 -5.35 11.46 -32.78
N TRP A 7 -5.18 11.55 -31.48
CA TRP A 7 -5.79 10.59 -30.54
C TRP A 7 -7.17 11.10 -30.16
N SER A 8 -8.20 10.32 -30.45
CA SER A 8 -9.57 10.63 -30.05
C SER A 8 -9.75 10.42 -28.55
N ARG A 9 -10.59 11.25 -27.91
CA ARG A 9 -10.91 11.17 -26.48
C ARG A 9 -11.43 9.80 -26.00
N ARG A 10 -11.76 8.89 -26.89
CA ARG A 10 -12.26 7.54 -26.57
C ARG A 10 -11.14 6.52 -26.28
N GLU A 11 -9.94 6.71 -26.79
CA GLU A 11 -8.84 5.75 -26.60
C GLU A 11 -8.07 5.94 -25.28
N PHE A 12 -8.21 7.12 -24.63
CA PHE A 12 -7.59 7.39 -23.33
C PHE A 12 -8.32 6.74 -22.15
N VAL A 13 -9.56 6.26 -22.33
CA VAL A 13 -10.43 5.76 -21.24
C VAL A 13 -10.36 4.24 -21.06
N VAL A 14 -9.76 3.47 -21.97
CA VAL A 14 -9.78 2.00 -21.94
C VAL A 14 -8.64 1.39 -21.10
N GLY A 15 -7.65 2.17 -20.68
CA GLY A 15 -6.48 1.69 -19.92
C GLY A 15 -6.56 1.77 -18.39
N SER A 16 -7.53 2.49 -17.83
CA SER A 16 -7.58 2.76 -16.37
C SER A 16 -8.92 2.43 -15.69
N GLY A 17 -9.81 1.75 -16.36
CA GLY A 17 -11.21 1.55 -15.96
C GLY A 17 -11.57 0.17 -15.46
N LEU A 18 -10.89 -0.37 -14.45
CA LEU A 18 -11.37 -1.56 -13.72
C LEU A 18 -11.25 -1.37 -12.19
N TRP A 19 -11.75 -0.25 -11.72
CA TRP A 19 -11.94 0.02 -10.31
C TRP A 19 -13.34 0.61 -10.08
N MET A 20 -14.19 -0.15 -9.39
CA MET A 20 -15.46 0.28 -8.78
C MET A 20 -16.73 0.16 -9.64
N ALA A 21 -17.43 -0.92 -9.48
CA ALA A 21 -18.90 -0.93 -9.49
C ALA A 21 -19.39 -1.88 -8.41
N GLY A 22 -19.91 -1.34 -7.33
CA GLY A 22 -20.64 -2.04 -6.27
C GLY A 22 -21.84 -1.19 -5.87
N ALA A 23 -23.01 -1.67 -6.24
CA ALA A 23 -24.29 -0.99 -6.10
C ALA A 23 -24.76 -0.86 -4.64
N PHE A 24 -25.54 0.19 -4.38
CA PHE A 24 -26.23 0.49 -3.13
C PHE A 24 -27.48 -0.38 -2.95
N GLY A 25 -27.71 -0.85 -1.73
CA GLY A 25 -28.99 -1.37 -1.26
C GLY A 25 -28.97 -1.49 0.26
N GLY A 26 -29.76 -0.66 0.96
CA GLY A 26 -29.85 -0.68 2.40
C GLY A 26 -30.98 -1.58 2.91
N VAL A 27 -30.85 -2.14 4.11
CA VAL A 27 -31.96 -2.48 5.04
C VAL A 27 -31.42 -2.62 6.48
N SER A 28 -32.28 -2.30 7.43
CA SER A 28 -32.14 -2.07 8.86
C SER A 28 -31.80 -3.30 9.74
N ALA A 29 -31.21 -3.00 10.92
CA ALA A 29 -30.80 -3.93 11.96
C ALA A 29 -31.91 -4.27 12.97
N GLN A 30 -31.86 -5.50 13.52
CA GLN A 30 -32.40 -5.86 14.82
C GLN A 30 -31.42 -6.78 15.56
N THR A 31 -31.29 -6.55 16.86
CA THR A 31 -30.37 -7.18 17.80
C THR A 31 -30.96 -8.42 18.45
N ALA A 32 -30.13 -9.44 18.71
CA ALA A 32 -30.40 -10.49 19.71
C ALA A 32 -29.11 -11.08 20.29
N GLU A 33 -29.06 -11.22 21.62
CA GLU A 33 -28.00 -11.81 22.43
C GLU A 33 -28.02 -13.34 22.38
N SER A 34 -26.86 -14.02 22.51
CA SER A 34 -26.77 -15.41 22.94
C SER A 34 -25.41 -15.81 23.52
N ALA A 35 -25.44 -16.72 24.47
CA ALA A 35 -24.45 -17.21 25.42
C ALA A 35 -23.41 -18.21 24.83
N PRO A 36 -22.31 -18.55 25.59
CA PRO A 36 -21.15 -19.29 25.07
C PRO A 36 -21.35 -20.81 25.01
N SER A 37 -20.76 -21.48 24.03
CA SER A 37 -20.77 -22.93 23.88
C SER A 37 -19.38 -23.55 23.76
N GLU A 38 -19.22 -24.71 24.39
CA GLU A 38 -18.03 -25.56 24.51
C GLU A 38 -17.54 -26.14 23.17
N THR A 39 -16.24 -26.27 23.03
CA THR A 39 -15.57 -26.80 21.83
C THR A 39 -15.37 -28.31 21.88
N LYS A 40 -15.96 -29.03 20.91
CA LYS A 40 -15.62 -30.43 20.60
C LYS A 40 -14.60 -30.52 19.48
N PRO A 41 -13.76 -31.62 19.43
CA PRO A 41 -12.77 -31.78 18.37
C PRO A 41 -13.41 -31.98 16.98
N ALA A 42 -12.76 -31.46 15.95
CA ALA A 42 -13.25 -31.46 14.59
C ALA A 42 -13.26 -32.88 13.97
N PRO A 43 -14.31 -33.26 13.22
CA PRO A 43 -14.37 -34.55 12.52
C PRO A 43 -13.51 -34.55 11.25
N GLU A 44 -12.94 -35.70 10.89
CA GLU A 44 -12.22 -35.92 9.63
C GLU A 44 -13.11 -35.56 8.42
N SER A 45 -12.57 -34.71 7.56
CA SER A 45 -13.32 -34.07 6.48
C SER A 45 -13.30 -34.90 5.20
N LYS A 46 -14.46 -35.40 4.77
CA LYS A 46 -14.69 -35.97 3.44
C LYS A 46 -14.60 -34.86 2.37
N PRO A 47 -14.05 -35.12 1.16
CA PRO A 47 -14.04 -34.15 0.06
C PRO A 47 -15.47 -33.72 -0.32
N ILE A 48 -15.68 -32.41 -0.47
CA ILE A 48 -16.97 -31.84 -0.86
C ILE A 48 -17.22 -32.15 -2.35
N PRO A 49 -18.37 -32.73 -2.74
CA PRO A 49 -18.69 -32.99 -4.13
C PRO A 49 -18.65 -31.72 -4.99
N LYS A 50 -18.23 -31.82 -6.27
CA LYS A 50 -18.18 -30.66 -7.20
C LYS A 50 -19.51 -29.90 -7.30
N SER A 51 -20.62 -30.60 -7.21
CA SER A 51 -21.98 -30.04 -7.22
C SER A 51 -22.30 -29.11 -6.05
N GLU A 52 -21.52 -29.12 -4.97
CA GLU A 52 -21.73 -28.26 -3.79
C GLU A 52 -21.04 -26.89 -3.88
N LEU A 53 -20.08 -26.69 -4.81
CA LEU A 53 -19.52 -25.37 -5.05
C LEU A 53 -20.52 -24.45 -5.74
N ALA A 54 -20.56 -23.17 -5.32
CA ALA A 54 -21.45 -22.17 -5.91
C ALA A 54 -21.20 -21.99 -7.42
N ILE A 55 -19.96 -22.13 -7.89
CA ILE A 55 -19.62 -22.09 -9.32
C ILE A 55 -20.25 -23.23 -10.12
N HIS A 56 -20.69 -24.30 -9.47
CA HIS A 56 -21.38 -25.46 -10.06
C HIS A 56 -22.87 -25.53 -9.69
N GLY A 57 -23.44 -24.42 -9.17
CA GLY A 57 -24.87 -24.34 -8.83
C GLY A 57 -25.21 -24.64 -7.35
N GLY A 58 -24.21 -24.92 -6.52
CA GLY A 58 -24.40 -25.07 -5.06
C GLY A 58 -24.69 -23.74 -4.35
N PRO A 59 -25.06 -23.77 -3.06
CA PRO A 59 -25.32 -22.57 -2.30
C PRO A 59 -24.02 -21.79 -2.01
N LYS A 60 -24.12 -20.46 -2.06
CA LYS A 60 -23.00 -19.57 -1.70
C LYS A 60 -22.74 -19.62 -0.19
N THR A 61 -21.49 -19.75 0.20
CA THR A 61 -21.07 -19.69 1.60
C THR A 61 -21.24 -18.27 2.18
N VAL A 62 -20.86 -17.23 1.41
CA VAL A 62 -21.10 -15.84 1.76
C VAL A 62 -22.42 -15.39 1.13
N SER A 63 -23.53 -15.69 1.79
CA SER A 63 -24.90 -15.46 1.28
C SER A 63 -25.42 -14.05 1.51
N LYS A 64 -24.96 -13.36 2.58
CA LYS A 64 -25.43 -12.02 2.97
C LYS A 64 -24.78 -10.87 2.18
N GLY A 65 -23.89 -11.19 1.24
CA GLY A 65 -23.12 -10.18 0.49
C GLY A 65 -21.97 -9.57 1.30
N VAL A 66 -21.22 -8.67 0.66
CA VAL A 66 -20.07 -7.99 1.27
C VAL A 66 -20.56 -6.79 2.07
N PRO A 67 -20.24 -6.67 3.38
CA PRO A 67 -20.59 -5.48 4.15
C PRO A 67 -19.96 -4.23 3.51
N GLY A 68 -20.71 -3.13 3.47
CA GLY A 68 -20.20 -1.86 2.97
C GLY A 68 -19.22 -1.21 3.95
N LEU A 69 -18.27 -0.44 3.43
CA LEU A 69 -17.35 0.35 4.25
C LEU A 69 -18.08 1.43 5.07
N GLY A 70 -19.30 1.77 4.68
CA GLY A 70 -20.08 2.85 5.29
C GLY A 70 -19.62 4.23 4.83
N ARG A 71 -20.20 5.27 5.44
CA ARG A 71 -19.84 6.66 5.17
C ARG A 71 -18.51 6.99 5.86
N ARG A 72 -17.51 7.42 5.09
CA ARG A 72 -16.16 7.74 5.58
C ARG A 72 -16.00 9.19 6.04
N TRP A 73 -16.98 10.06 5.75
CA TRP A 73 -16.99 11.47 6.10
C TRP A 73 -18.38 11.88 6.61
N GLY A 74 -18.44 12.93 7.40
CA GLY A 74 -19.67 13.40 8.07
C GLY A 74 -19.45 14.70 8.81
N ASP A 75 -20.02 14.84 10.00
CA ASP A 75 -19.97 16.07 10.79
C ASP A 75 -18.55 16.53 11.16
N PRO A 76 -17.59 15.65 11.49
CA PRO A 76 -16.23 16.11 11.76
C PRO A 76 -15.57 16.79 10.55
N GLU A 77 -15.76 16.27 9.33
CA GLU A 77 -15.23 16.87 8.11
C GLU A 77 -15.98 18.15 7.76
N ARG A 78 -17.32 18.16 7.92
CA ARG A 78 -18.13 19.36 7.73
C ARG A 78 -17.66 20.50 8.62
N GLN A 79 -17.49 20.24 9.91
CA GLN A 79 -17.00 21.22 10.87
C GLN A 79 -15.64 21.80 10.44
N GLN A 80 -14.69 20.96 10.06
CA GLN A 80 -13.37 21.42 9.64
C GLN A 80 -13.42 22.23 8.33
N LEU A 81 -14.32 21.90 7.41
CA LEU A 81 -14.55 22.68 6.18
C LEU A 81 -15.24 24.01 6.47
N GLU A 82 -16.21 24.06 7.37
CA GLU A 82 -16.87 25.30 7.80
C GLU A 82 -15.88 26.24 8.51
N GLU A 83 -15.06 25.70 9.42
CA GLU A 83 -13.99 26.47 10.06
C GLU A 83 -12.94 26.97 9.04
N MET A 84 -12.64 26.20 8.00
CA MET A 84 -11.76 26.63 6.91
C MET A 84 -12.34 27.80 6.13
N LEU A 85 -13.66 27.84 5.90
CA LEU A 85 -14.32 28.94 5.20
C LEU A 85 -14.29 30.27 5.97
N GLN A 86 -13.94 30.27 7.24
CA GLN A 86 -13.74 31.47 8.07
C GLN A 86 -12.29 31.99 8.01
N GLN A 87 -11.40 31.37 7.22
CA GLN A 87 -10.00 31.75 7.10
C GLN A 87 -9.81 32.83 6.03
N ASP A 88 -8.86 33.75 6.25
CA ASP A 88 -8.50 34.78 5.27
C ASP A 88 -7.74 34.23 4.06
N THR A 89 -7.22 32.99 4.15
CA THR A 89 -6.42 32.39 3.10
C THR A 89 -6.64 30.88 3.01
N LEU A 90 -6.59 30.35 1.79
CA LEU A 90 -6.57 28.89 1.52
C LEU A 90 -5.16 28.37 1.19
N PHE A 91 -4.15 29.22 1.40
CA PHE A 91 -2.76 28.88 1.14
C PHE A 91 -2.20 27.99 2.26
N TYR A 92 -1.56 26.88 1.90
CA TYR A 92 -1.08 25.87 2.85
C TYR A 92 -0.05 26.40 3.86
N TRP A 93 0.79 27.40 3.47
CA TRP A 93 1.85 27.92 4.33
C TRP A 93 1.24 28.83 5.40
N GLY A 94 1.41 28.41 6.65
CA GLY A 94 0.75 29.06 7.78
C GLY A 94 -0.75 28.79 7.87
N GLY A 95 -1.33 28.01 6.96
CA GLY A 95 -2.76 27.70 6.94
C GLY A 95 -3.20 26.92 8.18
N PRO A 96 -4.28 27.37 8.86
CA PRO A 96 -4.71 26.76 10.14
C PRO A 96 -5.05 25.27 10.03
N ARG A 97 -5.64 24.83 8.91
CA ARG A 97 -5.96 23.40 8.72
C ARG A 97 -4.71 22.59 8.47
N THR A 98 -3.77 23.11 7.69
CA THR A 98 -2.43 22.47 7.51
C THR A 98 -1.68 22.34 8.83
N GLN A 99 -1.70 23.35 9.70
CA GLN A 99 -1.06 23.25 11.02
C GLN A 99 -1.75 22.20 11.90
N LEU A 100 -3.08 22.16 11.90
CA LEU A 100 -3.85 21.15 12.64
C LEU A 100 -3.56 19.73 12.14
N VAL A 101 -3.39 19.53 10.83
CA VAL A 101 -2.95 18.23 10.27
C VAL A 101 -1.59 17.83 10.84
N LYS A 102 -0.61 18.75 10.82
CA LYS A 102 0.75 18.47 11.35
C LYS A 102 0.72 18.14 12.84
N GLU A 103 -0.09 18.84 13.60
CA GLU A 103 -0.27 18.58 15.04
C GLU A 103 -0.86 17.18 15.27
N ARG A 104 -2.01 16.87 14.64
CA ARG A 104 -2.70 15.58 14.78
C ARG A 104 -1.87 14.41 14.22
N PHE A 105 -1.12 14.65 13.15
CA PHE A 105 -0.21 13.64 12.62
C PHE A 105 0.88 13.27 13.63
N ARG A 106 1.47 14.26 14.32
CA ARG A 106 2.48 13.98 15.37
C ARG A 106 1.94 13.16 16.54
N GLN A 107 0.64 13.18 16.81
CA GLN A 107 0.02 12.34 17.83
C GLN A 107 0.03 10.85 17.44
N VAL A 108 -0.04 10.54 16.16
CA VAL A 108 -0.06 9.15 15.63
C VAL A 108 1.30 8.69 15.11
N CYS A 109 2.12 9.63 14.65
CA CYS A 109 3.47 9.39 14.14
C CYS A 109 4.38 10.56 14.59
N PRO A 110 5.12 10.42 15.72
CA PRO A 110 5.80 11.53 16.42
C PRO A 110 7.10 11.95 15.71
N LEU A 111 6.97 12.51 14.51
CA LEU A 111 8.07 13.04 13.71
C LEU A 111 8.16 14.57 13.80
N LYS A 112 9.39 15.10 13.86
CA LYS A 112 9.66 16.53 14.06
C LYS A 112 9.24 17.37 12.85
N TYR A 113 9.67 17.00 11.67
CA TYR A 113 9.40 17.68 10.40
C TYR A 113 8.27 17.00 9.67
N VAL A 114 7.18 17.73 9.40
CA VAL A 114 5.99 17.22 8.72
C VAL A 114 5.62 18.16 7.59
N HIS A 115 5.54 17.65 6.38
CA HIS A 115 5.08 18.39 5.22
C HIS A 115 3.89 17.67 4.55
N THR A 116 2.79 18.40 4.34
CA THR A 116 1.61 17.92 3.63
C THR A 116 1.78 18.14 2.13
N CYS A 117 1.44 17.17 1.31
CA CYS A 117 1.61 17.25 -0.13
C CYS A 117 0.41 16.66 -0.90
N SER A 118 0.43 16.80 -2.21
CA SER A 118 -0.71 16.52 -3.09
C SER A 118 -1.04 15.04 -3.27
N SER A 119 -0.11 14.12 -2.97
CA SER A 119 -0.31 12.67 -3.10
C SER A 119 0.78 11.87 -2.38
N GLY A 120 0.57 10.55 -2.22
CA GLY A 120 1.62 9.64 -1.76
C GLY A 120 2.82 9.58 -2.71
N THR A 121 2.57 9.63 -4.03
CA THR A 121 3.62 9.71 -5.05
C THR A 121 4.46 10.99 -4.89
N ALA A 122 3.80 12.12 -4.61
CA ALA A 122 4.49 13.37 -4.31
C ALA A 122 5.34 13.26 -3.03
N ALA A 123 4.83 12.62 -1.97
CA ALA A 123 5.58 12.38 -0.73
C ALA A 123 6.86 11.59 -1.00
N LEU A 124 6.78 10.51 -1.79
CA LEU A 124 7.92 9.68 -2.17
C LEU A 124 8.92 10.44 -3.04
N HIS A 125 8.46 11.25 -4.01
CA HIS A 125 9.36 12.07 -4.82
C HIS A 125 10.08 13.14 -3.96
N ILE A 126 9.36 13.81 -3.04
CA ILE A 126 9.97 14.74 -2.08
C ILE A 126 11.04 14.03 -1.24
N ALA A 127 10.75 12.81 -0.75
CA ALA A 127 11.70 12.03 0.07
C ALA A 127 12.96 11.67 -0.71
N VAL A 128 12.82 11.21 -1.96
CA VAL A 128 13.93 10.86 -2.84
C VAL A 128 14.78 12.09 -3.18
N ALA A 129 14.14 13.24 -3.48
CA ALA A 129 14.84 14.49 -3.71
C ALA A 129 15.58 15.01 -2.45
N ALA A 130 14.92 14.93 -1.27
CA ALA A 130 15.52 15.31 0.01
C ALA A 130 16.69 14.40 0.41
N ALA A 131 16.65 13.12 0.01
CA ALA A 131 17.75 12.18 0.17
C ALA A 131 18.95 12.46 -0.76
N GLY A 132 18.82 13.43 -1.68
CA GLY A 132 19.90 13.85 -2.59
C GLY A 132 20.11 12.90 -3.75
N ILE A 133 19.11 12.10 -4.12
CA ILE A 133 19.20 11.19 -5.27
C ILE A 133 19.32 11.99 -6.56
N GLY A 134 20.27 11.62 -7.41
CA GLY A 134 20.58 12.27 -8.68
C GLY A 134 20.85 11.28 -9.81
N PRO A 135 21.34 11.78 -10.97
CA PRO A 135 21.53 10.97 -12.18
C PRO A 135 22.46 9.77 -11.98
N GLY A 136 21.90 8.56 -12.14
CA GLY A 136 22.64 7.30 -12.04
C GLY A 136 22.74 6.71 -10.63
N ASP A 137 22.30 7.42 -9.59
CA ASP A 137 22.21 6.87 -8.24
C ASP A 137 21.16 5.74 -8.17
N GLU A 138 21.46 4.69 -7.44
CA GLU A 138 20.59 3.53 -7.31
C GLU A 138 19.78 3.59 -6.02
N VAL A 139 18.49 3.24 -6.13
CA VAL A 139 17.57 3.11 -4.99
C VAL A 139 16.96 1.73 -4.98
N ILE A 140 17.23 0.95 -3.93
CA ILE A 140 16.71 -0.41 -3.77
C ILE A 140 15.27 -0.35 -3.26
N THR A 141 14.37 -1.12 -3.88
CA THR A 141 12.96 -1.19 -3.45
C THR A 141 12.27 -2.49 -3.86
N SER A 142 10.98 -2.62 -3.47
CA SER A 142 10.12 -3.76 -3.77
C SER A 142 9.69 -3.82 -5.24
N PRO A 143 9.71 -4.99 -5.89
CA PRO A 143 9.13 -5.19 -7.21
C PRO A 143 7.59 -5.29 -7.19
N ILE A 144 6.98 -5.54 -6.01
CA ILE A 144 5.54 -5.58 -5.82
C ILE A 144 5.12 -4.34 -5.03
N THR A 145 4.78 -3.27 -5.74
CA THR A 145 4.32 -2.01 -5.17
C THR A 145 3.53 -1.21 -6.20
N ASP A 146 2.96 -0.08 -5.77
CA ASP A 146 2.39 0.91 -6.68
C ASP A 146 3.52 1.62 -7.47
N PRO A 147 3.31 1.99 -8.75
CA PRO A 147 4.31 2.77 -9.51
C PRO A 147 4.77 4.04 -8.81
N GLY A 148 3.94 4.63 -7.94
CA GLY A 148 4.28 5.80 -7.13
C GLY A 148 5.57 5.66 -6.33
N THR A 149 5.92 4.44 -5.91
CA THR A 149 7.17 4.16 -5.18
C THR A 149 8.41 4.45 -6.02
N VAL A 150 8.37 4.21 -7.34
CA VAL A 150 9.55 4.32 -8.23
C VAL A 150 9.54 5.56 -9.12
N ILE A 151 8.39 6.21 -9.31
CA ILE A 151 8.26 7.39 -10.16
C ILE A 151 9.22 8.49 -9.69
N GLY A 152 9.27 8.77 -8.39
CA GLY A 152 10.17 9.78 -7.83
C GLY A 152 11.64 9.49 -8.10
N ILE A 153 12.06 8.22 -8.04
CA ILE A 153 13.43 7.79 -8.36
C ILE A 153 13.77 8.14 -9.82
N LEU A 154 12.87 7.75 -10.75
CA LEU A 154 13.06 8.01 -12.18
C LEU A 154 13.07 9.49 -12.50
N TYR A 155 12.19 10.30 -11.88
CA TYR A 155 12.14 11.75 -12.09
C TYR A 155 13.39 12.46 -11.53
N GLN A 156 14.04 11.94 -10.49
CA GLN A 156 15.38 12.40 -10.04
C GLN A 156 16.51 11.83 -10.89
N GLN A 157 16.20 11.15 -12.00
CA GLN A 157 17.17 10.46 -12.85
C GLN A 157 17.95 9.35 -12.12
N GLY A 158 17.40 8.86 -11.01
CA GLY A 158 17.91 7.69 -10.31
C GLY A 158 17.49 6.38 -10.99
N VAL A 159 18.01 5.27 -10.49
CA VAL A 159 17.80 3.91 -11.02
C VAL A 159 17.10 3.06 -9.96
N PRO A 160 15.84 2.66 -10.17
CA PRO A 160 15.19 1.67 -9.31
C PRO A 160 15.92 0.31 -9.40
N VAL A 161 16.33 -0.22 -8.27
CA VAL A 161 16.90 -1.57 -8.14
C VAL A 161 15.92 -2.42 -7.36
N PHE A 162 15.34 -3.43 -8.00
CA PHE A 162 14.35 -4.27 -7.36
C PHE A 162 15.02 -5.42 -6.60
N ALA A 163 14.81 -5.50 -5.30
CA ALA A 163 15.26 -6.61 -4.47
C ALA A 163 14.18 -7.68 -4.31
N GLU A 164 14.59 -8.88 -3.92
CA GLU A 164 13.70 -10.00 -3.68
C GLU A 164 12.81 -9.76 -2.45
N LEU A 165 11.78 -10.54 -2.33
CA LEU A 165 10.81 -10.48 -1.24
C LEU A 165 10.86 -11.73 -0.37
N GLY A 166 10.63 -11.57 0.92
CA GLY A 166 10.44 -12.68 1.83
C GLY A 166 9.18 -13.49 1.46
N ARG A 167 9.37 -14.80 1.30
CA ARG A 167 8.33 -15.75 0.85
C ARG A 167 7.01 -15.66 1.62
N SER A 168 7.09 -15.40 2.91
CA SER A 168 5.94 -15.40 3.82
C SER A 168 5.45 -14.01 4.22
N THR A 169 6.33 -13.01 4.22
CA THR A 169 6.00 -11.64 4.60
C THR A 169 5.56 -10.78 3.42
N TYR A 170 6.02 -11.11 2.21
CA TYR A 170 5.85 -10.38 0.95
C TYR A 170 6.52 -8.99 0.96
N ASN A 171 7.33 -8.70 1.96
CA ASN A 171 8.13 -7.49 2.09
C ASN A 171 9.57 -7.74 1.64
N LEU A 172 10.38 -6.68 1.52
CA LEU A 172 11.79 -6.79 1.15
C LEU A 172 12.51 -7.85 2.00
N ASP A 173 13.26 -8.71 1.33
CA ASP A 173 14.22 -9.63 1.96
C ASP A 173 15.52 -8.87 2.27
N PRO A 174 15.87 -8.66 3.56
CA PRO A 174 17.08 -7.93 3.92
C PRO A 174 18.38 -8.54 3.37
N GLU A 175 18.44 -9.87 3.24
CA GLU A 175 19.62 -10.53 2.68
C GLU A 175 19.78 -10.19 1.18
N ASP A 176 18.69 -10.15 0.41
CA ASP A 176 18.79 -9.75 -0.99
C ASP A 176 19.04 -8.25 -1.14
N VAL A 177 18.45 -7.41 -0.27
CA VAL A 177 18.79 -5.98 -0.21
C VAL A 177 20.30 -5.81 -0.07
N GLN A 178 20.93 -6.50 0.88
CA GLN A 178 22.38 -6.43 1.08
C GLN A 178 23.18 -6.89 -0.16
N ARG A 179 22.75 -7.96 -0.83
CA ARG A 179 23.38 -8.44 -2.07
C ARG A 179 23.28 -7.47 -3.24
N ARG A 180 22.27 -6.58 -3.25
CA ARG A 180 22.04 -5.61 -4.32
C ARG A 180 22.77 -4.29 -4.16
N ILE A 181 23.41 -4.07 -3.02
CA ILE A 181 24.15 -2.84 -2.77
C ILE A 181 25.37 -2.74 -3.69
N THR A 182 25.50 -1.58 -4.34
CA THR A 182 26.65 -1.22 -5.18
C THR A 182 27.22 0.12 -4.70
N PRO A 183 28.37 0.57 -5.19
CA PRO A 183 28.88 1.93 -4.91
C PRO A 183 27.96 3.06 -5.34
N LYS A 184 26.98 2.79 -6.22
CA LYS A 184 25.96 3.75 -6.68
C LYS A 184 24.71 3.77 -5.82
N THR A 185 24.54 2.81 -4.94
CA THR A 185 23.35 2.74 -4.06
C THR A 185 23.39 3.88 -3.05
N LYS A 186 22.29 4.63 -2.94
CA LYS A 186 22.15 5.78 -2.04
C LYS A 186 20.99 5.63 -1.06
N ALA A 187 19.96 4.87 -1.41
CA ALA A 187 18.78 4.71 -0.57
C ALA A 187 18.13 3.35 -0.70
N ILE A 188 17.34 3.01 0.32
CA ILE A 188 16.40 1.89 0.34
C ILE A 188 15.02 2.48 0.56
N ILE A 189 14.02 2.09 -0.24
CA ILE A 189 12.61 2.38 0.03
C ILE A 189 11.94 1.09 0.51
N ALA A 190 11.64 1.03 1.80
CA ALA A 190 10.93 -0.08 2.43
C ALA A 190 9.42 0.11 2.25
N VAL A 191 8.78 -0.73 1.44
CA VAL A 191 7.34 -0.71 1.21
C VAL A 191 6.66 -1.65 2.19
N HIS A 192 5.81 -1.13 3.09
CA HIS A 192 5.03 -1.93 4.03
C HIS A 192 3.79 -2.50 3.33
N LEU A 193 4.01 -3.53 2.50
CA LEU A 193 3.00 -4.07 1.59
C LEU A 193 1.78 -4.58 2.36
N ALA A 194 0.58 -4.25 1.87
CA ALA A 194 -0.71 -4.64 2.46
C ALA A 194 -0.92 -4.16 3.91
N GLY A 195 -0.04 -3.30 4.43
CA GLY A 195 -0.06 -2.85 5.82
C GLY A 195 0.74 -3.72 6.78
N ASN A 196 1.52 -4.67 6.25
CA ASN A 196 2.44 -5.52 7.01
C ASN A 196 3.80 -4.83 7.15
N PRO A 197 4.33 -4.59 8.37
CA PRO A 197 5.64 -3.99 8.54
C PRO A 197 6.76 -4.79 7.86
N CYS A 198 7.72 -4.10 7.24
CA CYS A 198 9.00 -4.70 6.85
C CYS A 198 9.83 -5.04 8.10
N ASP A 199 10.85 -5.90 7.97
CA ASP A 199 11.87 -6.06 9.01
C ASP A 199 12.76 -4.81 9.10
N MET A 200 12.24 -3.83 9.85
CA MET A 200 12.85 -2.51 9.91
C MET A 200 14.17 -2.48 10.68
N ASP A 201 14.38 -3.38 11.64
CA ASP A 201 15.65 -3.44 12.37
C ASP A 201 16.75 -3.96 11.45
N ALA A 202 16.49 -5.00 10.65
CA ALA A 202 17.44 -5.50 9.66
C ALA A 202 17.73 -4.48 8.55
N LEU A 203 16.70 -3.85 7.98
CA LEU A 203 16.87 -2.83 6.93
C LEU A 203 17.58 -1.58 7.46
N LYS A 204 17.29 -1.16 8.70
CA LYS A 204 17.97 -0.02 9.34
C LYS A 204 19.44 -0.30 9.57
N LYS A 205 19.77 -1.51 10.06
CA LYS A 205 21.15 -1.93 10.24
C LYS A 205 21.93 -1.89 8.91
N ILE A 206 21.38 -2.47 7.85
CA ILE A 206 21.98 -2.44 6.51
C ILE A 206 22.19 -0.99 6.03
N ALA A 207 21.18 -0.14 6.20
CA ALA A 207 21.26 1.26 5.79
C ALA A 207 22.36 2.01 6.55
N ASP A 208 22.52 1.77 7.85
CA ASP A 208 23.55 2.41 8.68
C ASP A 208 24.95 1.92 8.31
N GLU A 209 25.14 0.60 8.13
CA GLU A 209 26.43 -0.02 7.76
C GLU A 209 26.94 0.48 6.40
N HIS A 210 26.04 0.79 5.48
CA HIS A 210 26.38 1.25 4.12
C HIS A 210 26.16 2.74 3.90
N ASN A 211 25.84 3.52 4.94
CA ASN A 211 25.53 4.95 4.86
C ASN A 211 24.44 5.28 3.84
N LEU A 212 23.37 4.46 3.80
CA LEU A 212 22.22 4.62 2.91
C LEU A 212 21.08 5.36 3.62
N VAL A 213 20.24 6.05 2.83
CA VAL A 213 19.01 6.64 3.34
C VAL A 213 17.91 5.57 3.34
N LEU A 214 17.31 5.29 4.49
CA LEU A 214 16.14 4.41 4.60
C LEU A 214 14.87 5.25 4.56
N ILE A 215 14.07 5.06 3.51
CA ILE A 215 12.76 5.70 3.32
C ILE A 215 11.68 4.65 3.58
N GLU A 216 10.69 4.98 4.42
CA GLU A 216 9.52 4.13 4.65
C GLU A 216 8.37 4.55 3.75
N ASP A 217 7.94 3.68 2.83
CA ASP A 217 6.69 3.84 2.09
C ASP A 217 5.54 3.25 2.93
N CYS A 218 4.90 4.14 3.69
CA CYS A 218 3.80 3.84 4.61
C CYS A 218 2.42 3.99 3.93
N ALA A 219 2.36 4.15 2.59
CA ALA A 219 1.11 4.41 1.87
C ALA A 219 0.03 3.34 2.07
N GLN A 220 0.40 2.12 2.43
CA GLN A 220 -0.50 1.00 2.71
C GLN A 220 -0.55 0.64 4.21
N ALA A 221 0.12 1.39 5.09
CA ALA A 221 0.40 0.99 6.47
C ALA A 221 0.02 2.04 7.52
N TRP A 222 -1.00 2.86 7.26
CA TRP A 222 -1.50 3.84 8.23
C TRP A 222 -1.89 3.18 9.56
N GLY A 223 -1.19 3.54 10.64
CA GLY A 223 -1.42 2.99 11.98
C GLY A 223 -0.80 1.61 12.23
N ALA A 224 -0.02 1.06 11.29
CA ALA A 224 0.77 -0.15 11.53
C ALA A 224 1.88 0.12 12.57
N LYS A 225 2.32 -0.95 13.26
CA LYS A 225 3.39 -0.85 14.25
C LYS A 225 4.39 -1.98 14.04
N TYR A 226 5.66 -1.65 14.05
CA TYR A 226 6.76 -2.58 14.08
C TYR A 226 7.28 -2.71 15.51
N ARG A 227 7.11 -3.85 16.15
CA ARG A 227 7.48 -4.10 17.55
C ARG A 227 7.01 -2.97 18.48
N GLY A 228 5.72 -2.60 18.34
CA GLY A 228 5.09 -1.54 19.12
C GLY A 228 5.41 -0.10 18.65
N ARG A 229 6.44 0.14 17.83
CA ARG A 229 6.80 1.46 17.28
C ARG A 229 5.91 1.80 16.08
N PRO A 230 5.34 3.00 15.96
CA PRO A 230 4.60 3.41 14.77
C PRO A 230 5.48 3.31 13.52
N ILE A 231 4.93 2.73 12.43
CA ILE A 231 5.59 2.74 11.12
C ILE A 231 5.77 4.18 10.66
N GLY A 232 6.91 4.46 10.04
CA GLY A 232 7.36 5.80 9.64
C GLY A 232 8.36 6.43 10.62
N THR A 233 8.52 5.85 11.84
CA THR A 233 9.43 6.40 12.87
C THR A 233 10.78 5.69 12.97
N ILE A 234 11.06 4.74 12.08
CA ILE A 234 12.26 3.89 12.17
C ILE A 234 13.27 4.24 11.08
N GLY A 235 12.81 4.47 9.86
CA GLY A 235 13.63 5.00 8.77
C GLY A 235 13.97 6.48 8.95
N HIS A 236 14.68 7.04 7.99
CA HIS A 236 15.08 8.45 8.00
C HIS A 236 13.97 9.38 7.52
N ILE A 237 13.16 8.93 6.55
CA ILE A 237 12.05 9.69 5.95
C ILE A 237 10.86 8.76 5.80
N ALA A 238 9.66 9.23 6.13
CA ALA A 238 8.41 8.49 6.00
C ALA A 238 7.46 9.16 5.01
N CYS A 239 6.78 8.33 4.19
CA CYS A 239 5.87 8.77 3.15
C CYS A 239 4.50 8.11 3.32
N PHE A 240 3.44 8.91 3.39
CA PHE A 240 2.07 8.46 3.60
C PHE A 240 1.17 8.93 2.46
N SER A 241 0.24 8.07 2.03
CA SER A 241 -0.78 8.40 1.03
C SER A 241 -2.14 8.60 1.70
N LEU A 242 -2.86 9.62 1.25
CA LEU A 242 -4.22 9.95 1.64
C LEU A 242 -5.21 9.78 0.46
N GLN A 243 -4.82 8.95 -0.52
CA GLN A 243 -5.67 8.61 -1.65
C GLN A 243 -6.93 7.87 -1.17
N ASN A 244 -8.02 7.96 -1.92
CA ASN A 244 -9.36 7.52 -1.54
C ASN A 244 -9.45 6.08 -0.99
N SER A 245 -8.62 5.13 -1.43
CA SER A 245 -8.65 3.74 -0.96
C SER A 245 -7.89 3.49 0.35
N LYS A 246 -7.17 4.49 0.90
CA LYS A 246 -6.36 4.33 2.11
C LYS A 246 -7.21 4.30 3.38
N HIS A 247 -6.64 3.89 4.50
CA HIS A 247 -7.31 3.78 5.81
C HIS A 247 -7.99 5.10 6.22
N ILE A 248 -7.30 6.22 6.02
CA ILE A 248 -7.81 7.58 6.10
C ILE A 248 -7.54 8.30 4.79
N THR A 249 -8.36 9.29 4.43
CA THR A 249 -8.30 9.90 3.10
C THR A 249 -8.83 11.34 3.08
N CYS A 250 -8.35 12.10 2.10
CA CYS A 250 -8.97 13.37 1.66
C CYS A 250 -9.27 13.37 0.14
N GLY A 251 -9.47 12.19 -0.45
CA GLY A 251 -9.59 11.99 -1.88
C GLY A 251 -8.23 11.72 -2.51
N ASP A 252 -7.42 12.74 -2.65
CA ASP A 252 -6.00 12.70 -2.99
C ASP A 252 -5.19 13.57 -2.03
N GLY A 253 -4.04 13.08 -1.59
CA GLY A 253 -3.16 13.77 -0.66
C GLY A 253 -2.03 12.89 -0.19
N GLY A 254 -1.08 13.47 0.51
CA GLY A 254 0.04 12.76 1.12
C GLY A 254 0.67 13.55 2.26
N ILE A 255 1.49 12.86 3.03
CA ILE A 255 2.35 13.45 4.06
C ILE A 255 3.74 12.85 3.90
N VAL A 256 4.77 13.70 3.91
CA VAL A 256 6.16 13.29 4.05
C VAL A 256 6.70 13.87 5.36
N ALA A 257 7.42 13.05 6.12
CA ALA A 257 7.87 13.45 7.45
C ALA A 257 9.23 12.83 7.80
N SER A 258 9.94 13.48 8.73
CA SER A 258 11.24 13.04 9.22
C SER A 258 11.52 13.63 10.61
N SER A 259 12.35 12.94 11.40
CA SER A 259 13.01 13.55 12.58
C SER A 259 14.50 13.79 12.34
N ASP A 260 15.04 13.38 11.19
CA ASP A 260 16.45 13.55 10.84
C ASP A 260 16.73 14.99 10.37
N GLU A 261 17.67 15.66 11.01
CA GLU A 261 18.06 17.05 10.72
C GLU A 261 18.67 17.22 9.32
N ARG A 262 19.20 16.15 8.73
CA ARG A 262 19.79 16.18 7.37
C ARG A 262 18.71 16.35 6.30
N PHE A 263 17.54 15.74 6.49
CA PHE A 263 16.48 15.65 5.49
C PHE A 263 15.26 16.49 5.81
N GLY A 264 14.86 16.51 7.08
CA GLY A 264 13.62 17.12 7.55
C GLY A 264 13.42 18.58 7.11
N PRO A 265 14.41 19.47 7.26
CA PRO A 265 14.29 20.87 6.82
C PRO A 265 14.05 21.04 5.33
N ASN A 266 14.48 20.08 4.51
CA ASN A 266 14.35 20.13 3.05
C ASN A 266 12.99 19.60 2.52
N LEU A 267 12.21 18.86 3.32
CA LEU A 267 10.95 18.27 2.84
C LEU A 267 9.97 19.33 2.30
N GLN A 268 9.81 20.44 3.02
CA GLN A 268 8.96 21.54 2.56
C GLN A 268 9.50 22.19 1.28
N ARG A 269 10.81 22.37 1.19
CA ARG A 269 11.48 22.98 0.06
C ARG A 269 11.27 22.18 -1.24
N PHE A 270 11.46 20.86 -1.21
CA PHE A 270 11.23 19.99 -2.36
C PHE A 270 9.74 19.81 -2.71
N GLY A 271 8.83 20.10 -1.78
CA GLY A 271 7.38 20.11 -2.03
C GLY A 271 6.82 21.44 -2.51
N ASP A 272 7.62 22.52 -2.50
CA ASP A 272 7.18 23.90 -2.81
C ASP A 272 8.14 24.66 -3.72
N LYS A 273 8.42 24.12 -4.88
CA LYS A 273 9.19 24.76 -5.96
C LYS A 273 10.64 25.14 -5.61
N GLY A 274 11.16 24.72 -4.47
CA GLY A 274 12.49 25.06 -3.97
C GLY A 274 12.51 26.23 -2.98
N TYR A 275 11.36 26.86 -2.69
CA TYR A 275 11.31 27.92 -1.68
C TYR A 275 11.57 27.38 -0.27
N ASP A 276 12.54 27.95 0.40
CA ASP A 276 12.74 27.73 1.85
C ASP A 276 11.94 28.75 2.65
N ARG A 277 10.69 28.46 2.87
CA ARG A 277 9.79 29.38 3.56
C ARG A 277 10.11 29.52 5.04
N ALA A 278 10.63 28.46 5.66
CA ALA A 278 10.96 28.49 7.09
C ALA A 278 12.11 29.44 7.40
N ARG A 279 13.12 29.49 6.53
CA ARG A 279 14.29 30.36 6.68
C ARG A 279 14.18 31.65 5.87
N GLY A 280 13.13 31.82 5.06
CA GLY A 280 12.97 32.99 4.20
C GLY A 280 14.04 33.12 3.13
N LEU A 281 14.68 32.02 2.74
CA LEU A 281 15.75 32.03 1.74
C LEU A 281 15.19 31.96 0.33
N GLY A 282 15.94 32.51 -0.62
CA GLY A 282 15.64 32.44 -2.04
C GLY A 282 15.74 31.04 -2.62
N LEU A 283 15.58 30.94 -3.94
CA LEU A 283 15.68 29.68 -4.68
C LEU A 283 17.17 29.35 -4.92
N ASP A 284 17.61 28.21 -4.43
CA ASP A 284 18.93 27.63 -4.71
C ASP A 284 18.79 26.22 -5.33
N VAL A 285 17.55 25.68 -5.38
CA VAL A 285 17.17 24.49 -6.14
C VAL A 285 15.83 24.72 -6.81
N PHE A 286 15.57 24.01 -7.91
CA PHE A 286 14.23 23.89 -8.47
C PHE A 286 13.59 22.58 -8.02
N ALA A 287 12.32 22.65 -7.65
CA ALA A 287 11.52 21.50 -7.26
C ALA A 287 10.08 21.65 -7.80
N THR A 288 9.30 20.62 -7.59
CA THR A 288 7.89 20.60 -8.04
C THR A 288 6.98 21.34 -7.06
N ASN A 289 5.78 21.69 -7.54
CA ASN A 289 4.71 22.19 -6.69
C ASN A 289 3.79 21.04 -6.27
N TYR A 290 4.03 20.49 -5.10
CA TYR A 290 3.25 19.37 -4.52
C TYR A 290 2.43 19.79 -3.31
N ARG A 291 2.09 21.06 -3.17
CA ARG A 291 1.36 21.58 -2.01
C ARG A 291 -0.02 20.96 -1.88
N MET A 292 -0.40 20.61 -0.66
CA MET A 292 -1.78 20.29 -0.29
C MET A 292 -2.51 21.60 0.04
N SER A 293 -3.72 21.78 -0.43
CA SER A 293 -4.53 22.96 -0.13
C SER A 293 -5.27 22.84 1.21
N GLU A 294 -5.70 23.97 1.78
CA GLU A 294 -6.46 24.01 3.04
C GLU A 294 -7.75 23.17 3.02
N PRO A 295 -8.56 23.11 1.91
CA PRO A 295 -9.72 22.22 1.84
C PRO A 295 -9.36 20.74 2.02
N GLN A 296 -8.28 20.27 1.41
CA GLN A 296 -7.81 18.90 1.61
C GLN A 296 -7.31 18.70 3.04
N ALA A 297 -6.55 19.66 3.59
CA ALA A 297 -6.07 19.63 4.96
C ALA A 297 -7.22 19.60 5.99
N ALA A 298 -8.32 20.32 5.75
CA ALA A 298 -9.51 20.29 6.60
C ALA A 298 -10.07 18.86 6.73
N VAL A 299 -10.20 18.16 5.59
CA VAL A 299 -10.67 16.77 5.59
C VAL A 299 -9.68 15.86 6.33
N VAL A 300 -8.37 15.95 6.05
CA VAL A 300 -7.35 15.15 6.73
C VAL A 300 -7.35 15.35 8.23
N ALA A 301 -7.50 16.61 8.67
CA ALA A 301 -7.56 16.96 10.08
C ALA A 301 -8.70 16.21 10.81
N ALA A 302 -9.86 16.06 10.16
CA ALA A 302 -10.98 15.29 10.70
C ALA A 302 -10.76 13.78 10.66
N GLN A 303 -9.99 13.27 9.70
CA GLN A 303 -9.74 11.82 9.52
C GLN A 303 -8.72 11.26 10.52
N LEU A 304 -7.67 12.00 10.86
CA LEU A 304 -6.57 11.54 11.71
C LEU A 304 -7.02 11.00 13.07
N PRO A 305 -7.97 11.63 13.82
CA PRO A 305 -8.44 11.10 15.09
C PRO A 305 -9.11 9.72 15.04
N ARG A 306 -9.57 9.29 13.84
CA ARG A 306 -10.20 7.96 13.66
C ARG A 306 -9.19 6.84 13.42
N LEU A 307 -7.93 7.17 13.11
CA LEU A 307 -6.95 6.23 12.60
C LEU A 307 -6.75 5.02 13.52
N GLU A 308 -6.59 5.24 14.81
CA GLU A 308 -6.33 4.14 15.75
C GLU A 308 -7.49 3.12 15.77
N LYS A 309 -8.74 3.60 15.78
CA LYS A 309 -9.93 2.72 15.74
C LYS A 309 -9.98 1.91 14.44
N ILE A 310 -9.69 2.55 13.30
CA ILE A 310 -9.67 1.91 11.98
C ILE A 310 -8.56 0.84 11.93
N ALA A 311 -7.34 1.20 12.35
CA ALA A 311 -6.18 0.31 12.34
C ALA A 311 -6.38 -0.91 13.25
N ALA A 312 -6.89 -0.70 14.48
CA ALA A 312 -7.17 -1.77 15.42
C ALA A 312 -8.23 -2.75 14.86
N ARG A 313 -9.33 -2.22 14.30
CA ARG A 313 -10.39 -3.08 13.75
C ARG A 313 -9.92 -3.89 12.54
N ARG A 314 -9.14 -3.29 11.64
CA ARG A 314 -8.58 -4.03 10.49
C ARG A 314 -7.60 -5.11 10.95
N ALA A 315 -6.74 -4.81 11.93
CA ALA A 315 -5.83 -5.80 12.53
C ALA A 315 -6.60 -6.99 13.14
N GLU A 316 -7.64 -6.71 13.91
CA GLU A 316 -8.51 -7.73 14.50
C GLU A 316 -9.11 -8.65 13.44
N LEU A 317 -9.75 -8.08 12.41
CA LEU A 317 -10.41 -8.85 11.34
C LEU A 317 -9.42 -9.66 10.50
N GLY A 318 -8.25 -9.08 10.18
CA GLY A 318 -7.23 -9.78 9.40
C GLY A 318 -6.56 -10.91 10.19
N ASN A 319 -6.31 -10.69 11.48
CA ASN A 319 -5.77 -11.72 12.38
C ASN A 319 -6.78 -12.86 12.56
N LEU A 320 -8.09 -12.55 12.71
CA LEU A 320 -9.16 -13.55 12.77
C LEU A 320 -9.16 -14.40 11.49
N LEU A 321 -9.08 -13.80 10.30
CA LEU A 321 -9.02 -14.54 9.05
C LEU A 321 -7.79 -15.47 9.02
N THR A 322 -6.61 -14.96 9.39
CA THR A 322 -5.37 -15.74 9.46
C THR A 322 -5.51 -16.95 10.40
N GLU A 323 -6.06 -16.75 11.60
CA GLU A 323 -6.29 -17.81 12.56
C GLU A 323 -7.16 -18.93 11.98
N LYS A 324 -8.22 -18.54 11.25
CA LYS A 324 -9.21 -19.49 10.72
C LYS A 324 -8.75 -20.23 9.45
N ILE A 325 -7.74 -19.73 8.73
CA ILE A 325 -7.31 -20.37 7.47
C ILE A 325 -5.90 -20.99 7.52
N ARG A 326 -5.05 -20.62 8.49
CA ARG A 326 -3.65 -21.08 8.54
C ARG A 326 -3.47 -22.59 8.67
N HIS A 327 -4.49 -23.30 9.15
CA HIS A 327 -4.48 -24.75 9.33
C HIS A 327 -4.91 -25.51 8.06
N ILE A 328 -5.43 -24.83 7.04
CA ILE A 328 -5.92 -25.44 5.81
C ILE A 328 -4.71 -25.82 4.95
N PRO A 329 -4.52 -27.13 4.61
CA PRO A 329 -3.40 -27.58 3.80
C PRO A 329 -3.35 -26.82 2.46
N GLY A 330 -2.16 -26.32 2.11
CA GLY A 330 -1.94 -25.59 0.86
C GLY A 330 -2.40 -24.12 0.85
N ILE A 331 -2.99 -23.61 1.92
CA ILE A 331 -3.30 -22.19 2.11
C ILE A 331 -2.19 -21.54 2.94
N LEU A 332 -1.55 -20.52 2.39
CA LEU A 332 -0.40 -19.84 3.00
C LEU A 332 -0.74 -18.35 3.22
N PRO A 333 -1.31 -17.98 4.38
CA PRO A 333 -1.47 -16.57 4.76
C PRO A 333 -0.10 -15.89 4.83
N HIS A 334 -0.03 -14.58 4.54
CA HIS A 334 1.19 -13.85 4.82
C HIS A 334 1.46 -13.81 6.33
N GLN A 335 2.74 -13.87 6.69
CA GLN A 335 3.15 -13.88 8.09
C GLN A 335 3.30 -12.44 8.59
N VAL A 336 2.76 -12.21 9.78
CA VAL A 336 2.97 -11.00 10.58
C VAL A 336 3.78 -11.40 11.80
N HIS A 337 4.84 -10.66 12.12
CA HIS A 337 5.60 -10.92 13.34
C HIS A 337 4.70 -10.73 14.57
N PRO A 338 4.79 -11.57 15.62
CA PRO A 338 3.88 -11.52 16.77
C PRO A 338 3.86 -10.16 17.52
N GLU A 339 4.96 -9.43 17.50
CA GLU A 339 5.06 -8.11 18.13
C GLU A 339 4.62 -6.96 17.21
N ASP A 340 4.31 -7.26 15.93
CA ASP A 340 3.91 -6.26 14.96
C ASP A 340 2.39 -6.12 14.89
N ARG A 341 1.93 -4.95 14.44
CA ARG A 341 0.55 -4.73 14.05
C ARG A 341 0.46 -4.49 12.55
N CYS A 342 -0.01 -5.51 11.82
CA CYS A 342 -0.47 -5.35 10.44
C CYS A 342 -1.84 -4.69 10.43
N VAL A 343 -2.08 -3.74 9.50
CA VAL A 343 -3.35 -3.01 9.39
C VAL A 343 -4.16 -3.37 8.17
N TYR A 344 -3.73 -4.38 7.45
CA TYR A 344 -4.46 -5.01 6.34
C TYR A 344 -5.18 -4.01 5.43
N TRP A 345 -4.41 -3.20 4.66
CA TRP A 345 -5.02 -2.40 3.59
C TRP A 345 -5.80 -3.30 2.62
N PHE A 346 -5.28 -4.50 2.38
CA PHE A 346 -5.98 -5.68 1.90
C PHE A 346 -5.39 -6.91 2.59
N TYR A 347 -6.11 -8.02 2.57
CA TYR A 347 -5.60 -9.31 3.00
C TYR A 347 -5.07 -10.08 1.78
N MET A 348 -3.95 -10.79 1.91
CA MET A 348 -3.44 -11.66 0.84
C MET A 348 -2.97 -12.99 1.44
N PHE A 349 -3.31 -14.07 0.76
CA PHE A 349 -2.76 -15.40 1.01
C PHE A 349 -2.32 -16.01 -0.31
N ARG A 350 -1.45 -17.03 -0.23
CA ARG A 350 -1.02 -17.82 -1.41
C ARG A 350 -1.65 -19.19 -1.34
N ILE A 351 -1.82 -19.79 -2.52
CA ILE A 351 -2.08 -21.23 -2.61
C ILE A 351 -0.79 -21.96 -3.00
N GLU A 352 -0.55 -23.13 -2.38
CA GLU A 352 0.53 -24.03 -2.77
C GLU A 352 0.09 -24.83 -4.02
N PRO A 353 0.70 -24.62 -5.21
CA PRO A 353 0.20 -25.25 -6.43
C PRO A 353 0.14 -26.78 -6.38
N LYS A 354 1.05 -27.42 -5.62
CA LYS A 354 1.07 -28.88 -5.49
C LYS A 354 0.00 -29.44 -4.56
N ALA A 355 -0.64 -28.61 -3.75
CA ALA A 355 -1.68 -29.02 -2.84
C ALA A 355 -3.07 -29.06 -3.50
N PHE A 356 -3.19 -28.54 -4.71
CA PHE A 356 -4.48 -28.40 -5.39
C PHE A 356 -4.46 -28.93 -6.82
N ARG A 357 -5.55 -29.54 -7.27
CA ARG A 357 -5.78 -30.01 -8.63
C ARG A 357 -6.27 -28.91 -9.58
N CYS A 358 -6.18 -27.65 -9.18
CA CYS A 358 -6.61 -26.49 -9.95
C CYS A 358 -5.53 -25.42 -10.00
N SER A 359 -5.60 -24.55 -10.99
CA SER A 359 -4.81 -23.34 -11.07
C SER A 359 -5.28 -22.29 -10.06
N ARG A 360 -4.41 -21.31 -9.73
CA ARG A 360 -4.79 -20.14 -8.93
C ARG A 360 -6.02 -19.43 -9.53
N GLY A 361 -6.12 -19.35 -10.86
CA GLY A 361 -7.23 -18.72 -11.55
C GLY A 361 -8.57 -19.45 -11.33
N GLU A 362 -8.56 -20.78 -11.32
CA GLU A 362 -9.76 -21.59 -11.03
C GLU A 362 -10.15 -21.49 -9.56
N PHE A 363 -9.17 -21.56 -8.64
CA PHE A 363 -9.41 -21.36 -7.21
C PHE A 363 -10.03 -19.98 -6.94
N PHE A 364 -9.48 -18.93 -7.52
CA PHE A 364 -9.99 -17.57 -7.41
C PHE A 364 -11.44 -17.45 -7.93
N LYS A 365 -11.75 -18.02 -9.09
CA LYS A 365 -13.11 -17.99 -9.67
C LYS A 365 -14.11 -18.72 -8.78
N ALA A 366 -13.73 -19.87 -8.24
CA ALA A 366 -14.58 -20.62 -7.32
C ALA A 366 -14.82 -19.83 -6.02
N LEU A 367 -13.77 -19.20 -5.46
CA LEU A 367 -13.90 -18.39 -4.26
C LEU A 367 -14.78 -17.14 -4.48
N ALA A 368 -14.65 -16.48 -5.62
CA ALA A 368 -15.54 -15.37 -6.00
C ALA A 368 -17.00 -15.81 -6.16
N ALA A 369 -17.25 -17.01 -6.72
CA ALA A 369 -18.59 -17.58 -6.84
C ALA A 369 -19.22 -17.88 -5.47
N GLU A 370 -18.43 -18.24 -4.45
CA GLU A 370 -18.88 -18.38 -3.07
C GLU A 370 -19.29 -17.05 -2.40
N GLY A 371 -19.17 -15.91 -3.12
CA GLY A 371 -19.57 -14.58 -2.65
C GLY A 371 -18.45 -13.79 -1.97
N VAL A 372 -17.21 -14.26 -2.00
CA VAL A 372 -16.06 -13.57 -1.41
C VAL A 372 -15.59 -12.42 -2.32
N SER A 373 -15.43 -11.22 -1.76
CA SER A 373 -14.79 -10.10 -2.46
C SER A 373 -13.28 -10.33 -2.54
N CYS A 374 -12.82 -10.87 -3.66
CA CYS A 374 -11.42 -11.23 -3.86
C CYS A 374 -10.92 -10.84 -5.26
N ALA A 375 -9.60 -10.87 -5.45
CA ALA A 375 -8.91 -10.63 -6.71
C ALA A 375 -7.69 -11.54 -6.85
N SER A 376 -7.21 -11.72 -8.06
CA SER A 376 -6.06 -12.55 -8.37
C SER A 376 -4.73 -11.80 -8.10
N GLY A 377 -4.36 -11.63 -6.83
CA GLY A 377 -3.16 -10.90 -6.40
C GLY A 377 -3.36 -9.38 -6.31
N TYR A 378 -2.27 -8.64 -6.08
CA TYR A 378 -2.28 -7.18 -5.94
C TYR A 378 -2.04 -6.48 -7.28
N ILE A 379 -0.94 -6.81 -7.96
CA ILE A 379 -0.62 -6.36 -9.32
C ILE A 379 -0.44 -7.57 -10.23
N GLY A 380 -0.58 -7.37 -11.55
CA GLY A 380 -0.56 -8.49 -12.50
C GLY A 380 0.81 -9.12 -12.72
N LYS A 381 1.88 -8.34 -12.53
CA LYS A 381 3.29 -8.73 -12.66
C LYS A 381 4.17 -7.79 -11.84
N PRO A 382 5.44 -8.14 -11.53
CA PRO A 382 6.38 -7.20 -10.91
C PRO A 382 6.57 -5.94 -11.75
N LEU A 383 6.83 -4.79 -11.13
CA LEU A 383 6.96 -3.51 -11.84
C LEU A 383 7.98 -3.55 -12.99
N TYR A 384 9.11 -4.23 -12.80
CA TYR A 384 10.10 -4.37 -13.89
C TYR A 384 9.57 -5.13 -15.11
N GLY A 385 8.50 -5.93 -14.96
CA GLY A 385 7.82 -6.62 -16.05
C GLY A 385 6.84 -5.75 -16.84
N GLU A 386 6.60 -4.50 -16.41
CA GLU A 386 5.73 -3.57 -17.14
C GLU A 386 6.37 -3.08 -18.45
N PRO A 387 5.58 -2.82 -19.50
CA PRO A 387 6.12 -2.42 -20.81
C PRO A 387 7.05 -1.22 -20.77
N VAL A 388 6.81 -0.27 -19.86
CA VAL A 388 7.63 0.93 -19.69
C VAL A 388 9.05 0.57 -19.20
N PHE A 389 9.18 -0.39 -18.31
CA PHE A 389 10.46 -0.93 -17.84
C PHE A 389 11.13 -1.80 -18.89
N GLN A 390 10.38 -2.72 -19.51
CA GLN A 390 10.91 -3.65 -20.49
C GLN A 390 11.46 -2.93 -21.75
N LYS A 391 10.88 -1.80 -22.10
CA LYS A 391 11.33 -0.95 -23.23
C LYS A 391 12.29 0.16 -22.80
N HIS A 392 12.56 0.31 -21.50
CA HIS A 392 13.31 1.47 -20.94
C HIS A 392 12.72 2.82 -21.40
N ALA A 393 11.40 2.93 -21.47
CA ALA A 393 10.70 4.02 -22.14
C ALA A 393 10.08 5.03 -21.15
N PHE A 394 10.85 5.44 -20.13
CA PHE A 394 10.33 6.22 -19.00
C PHE A 394 9.98 7.67 -19.34
N PHE A 395 10.65 8.27 -20.35
CA PHE A 395 10.48 9.69 -20.72
C PHE A 395 10.23 9.79 -22.22
N ALA A 396 8.96 9.79 -22.63
CA ALA A 396 8.55 9.82 -24.04
C ALA A 396 9.29 8.79 -24.91
N GLY A 397 9.42 7.57 -24.42
CA GLY A 397 10.08 6.47 -25.12
C GLY A 397 11.61 6.39 -24.92
N ARG A 398 12.19 7.21 -24.04
CA ARG A 398 13.64 7.31 -23.80
C ARG A 398 13.99 7.06 -22.34
N TRP A 399 15.25 6.74 -22.10
CA TRP A 399 15.87 6.75 -20.76
C TRP A 399 17.22 7.47 -20.80
N PRO A 400 17.24 8.81 -20.63
CA PRO A 400 18.43 9.63 -20.85
C PRO A 400 19.67 9.15 -20.09
N ILE A 401 19.56 8.78 -18.81
CA ILE A 401 20.71 8.33 -18.02
C ILE A 401 21.34 7.04 -18.58
N LYS A 402 20.55 6.16 -19.20
CA LYS A 402 21.08 4.97 -19.90
C LYS A 402 21.76 5.35 -21.22
N GLU A 403 21.15 6.24 -21.96
CA GLU A 403 21.72 6.76 -23.23
C GLU A 403 23.07 7.47 -23.01
N PHE A 404 23.24 8.15 -21.86
CA PHE A 404 24.49 8.78 -21.48
C PHE A 404 25.46 7.88 -20.71
N GLY A 405 25.17 6.57 -20.56
CA GLY A 405 26.06 5.60 -19.92
C GLY A 405 26.16 5.71 -18.40
N LEU A 406 25.25 6.46 -17.74
CA LEU A 406 25.24 6.60 -16.28
C LEU A 406 24.72 5.35 -15.57
N THR A 407 24.02 4.49 -16.29
CA THR A 407 23.56 3.17 -15.78
C THR A 407 23.70 2.08 -16.83
N THR A 408 24.03 0.87 -16.38
CA THR A 408 24.01 -0.36 -17.18
C THR A 408 22.77 -1.20 -16.92
N MET A 409 21.84 -0.71 -16.10
CA MET A 409 20.62 -1.45 -15.72
C MET A 409 19.84 -1.92 -16.95
N ASP A 410 19.45 -3.19 -16.93
CA ASP A 410 18.66 -3.82 -17.98
C ASP A 410 17.50 -4.61 -17.36
N TYR A 411 16.32 -4.01 -17.33
CA TYR A 411 15.13 -4.62 -16.73
C TYR A 411 14.60 -5.82 -17.55
N THR A 412 15.03 -6.01 -18.79
CA THR A 412 14.66 -7.21 -19.58
C THR A 412 15.28 -8.49 -19.03
N LYS A 413 16.42 -8.34 -18.32
CA LYS A 413 17.17 -9.44 -17.68
C LYS A 413 16.88 -9.56 -16.19
N HIS A 414 16.16 -8.60 -15.61
CA HIS A 414 15.90 -8.58 -14.18
C HIS A 414 14.93 -9.67 -13.78
N LYS A 415 15.20 -10.34 -12.66
CA LYS A 415 14.38 -11.43 -12.11
C LYS A 415 14.35 -11.36 -10.59
N ASN A 416 13.15 -11.53 -10.05
CA ASN A 416 12.88 -11.77 -8.64
C ASN A 416 11.94 -13.00 -8.54
N PRO A 417 12.51 -14.23 -8.53
CA PRO A 417 11.71 -15.46 -8.61
C PRO A 417 10.64 -15.58 -7.52
N GLU A 418 10.93 -15.18 -6.29
CA GLU A 418 9.94 -15.24 -5.21
C GLU A 418 8.84 -14.18 -5.39
N ALA A 419 9.17 -12.97 -5.82
CA ALA A 419 8.15 -11.95 -6.14
C ALA A 419 7.24 -12.42 -7.29
N GLU A 420 7.80 -13.04 -8.34
CA GLU A 420 7.03 -13.65 -9.43
C GLU A 420 6.13 -14.78 -8.90
N ALA A 421 6.64 -15.64 -8.01
CA ALA A 421 5.88 -16.71 -7.37
C ALA A 421 4.76 -16.18 -6.46
N ILE A 422 5.02 -15.12 -5.67
CA ILE A 422 3.99 -14.45 -4.85
C ILE A 422 2.82 -14.00 -5.73
N LEU A 423 3.09 -13.33 -6.85
CA LEU A 423 2.05 -12.86 -7.77
C LEU A 423 1.35 -14.00 -8.51
N ALA A 424 2.08 -15.07 -8.85
CA ALA A 424 1.53 -16.23 -9.53
C ALA A 424 0.57 -17.05 -8.65
N THR A 425 0.78 -17.07 -7.33
CA THR A 425 0.03 -17.90 -6.38
C THR A 425 -0.87 -17.10 -5.44
N GLY A 426 -0.73 -15.77 -5.39
CA GLY A 426 -1.45 -14.88 -4.49
C GLY A 426 -2.93 -14.71 -4.83
N ILE A 427 -3.75 -14.67 -3.79
CA ILE A 427 -5.16 -14.28 -3.85
C ILE A 427 -5.37 -13.16 -2.84
N ARG A 428 -5.87 -12.01 -3.32
CA ARG A 428 -6.19 -10.86 -2.49
C ARG A 428 -7.65 -10.92 -2.07
N VAL A 429 -7.92 -10.72 -0.79
CA VAL A 429 -9.26 -10.59 -0.22
C VAL A 429 -9.45 -9.17 0.27
N THR A 430 -10.59 -8.57 -0.05
CA THR A 430 -10.97 -7.25 0.49
C THR A 430 -11.18 -7.36 1.99
N ILE A 431 -10.60 -6.42 2.74
CA ILE A 431 -10.82 -6.28 4.18
C ILE A 431 -10.90 -4.79 4.52
N HIS A 432 -11.85 -4.42 5.37
CA HIS A 432 -11.99 -3.06 5.88
C HIS A 432 -12.74 -3.02 7.21
N GLU A 433 -12.63 -1.93 7.92
CA GLU A 433 -13.16 -1.72 9.26
C GLU A 433 -14.69 -1.81 9.39
N GLY A 434 -15.43 -1.70 8.29
CA GLY A 434 -16.89 -1.88 8.24
C GLY A 434 -17.34 -3.34 8.17
N MET A 435 -16.40 -4.29 8.07
CA MET A 435 -16.76 -5.72 8.04
C MET A 435 -17.04 -6.27 9.43
N THR A 436 -17.92 -7.28 9.47
CA THR A 436 -18.26 -8.00 10.70
C THR A 436 -17.39 -9.26 10.82
N GLU A 437 -17.24 -9.77 12.05
CA GLU A 437 -16.60 -11.07 12.30
C GLU A 437 -17.34 -12.21 11.60
N GLU A 438 -18.69 -12.19 11.62
CA GLU A 438 -19.52 -13.17 10.92
C GLU A 438 -19.15 -13.24 9.41
N TYR A 439 -18.95 -12.07 8.77
CA TYR A 439 -18.51 -12.04 7.38
C TYR A 439 -17.11 -12.66 7.21
N ILE A 440 -16.16 -12.34 8.08
CA ILE A 440 -14.79 -12.90 8.03
C ILE A 440 -14.81 -14.42 8.26
N LEU A 441 -15.64 -14.92 9.17
CA LEU A 441 -15.83 -16.36 9.38
C LEU A 441 -16.43 -17.05 8.16
N ALA A 442 -17.42 -16.41 7.49
CA ALA A 442 -17.97 -16.93 6.24
C ALA A 442 -16.93 -16.94 5.11
N VAL A 443 -16.05 -15.92 5.03
CA VAL A 443 -14.91 -15.90 4.09
C VAL A 443 -13.96 -17.07 4.38
N ALA A 444 -13.60 -17.31 5.63
CA ALA A 444 -12.75 -18.43 6.02
C ALA A 444 -13.37 -19.79 5.63
N GLN A 445 -14.66 -19.98 5.90
CA GLN A 445 -15.40 -21.18 5.48
C GLN A 445 -15.44 -21.35 3.97
N ALA A 446 -15.58 -20.26 3.20
CA ALA A 446 -15.53 -20.31 1.73
C ALA A 446 -14.14 -20.73 1.22
N ILE A 447 -13.07 -20.20 1.84
CA ILE A 447 -11.70 -20.62 1.51
C ILE A 447 -11.51 -22.11 1.80
N GLU A 448 -11.96 -22.60 2.96
CA GLU A 448 -11.87 -24.00 3.34
C GLU A 448 -12.68 -24.89 2.40
N LYS A 449 -13.91 -24.53 2.05
CA LYS A 449 -14.78 -25.25 1.11
C LYS A 449 -14.11 -25.40 -0.26
N VAL A 450 -13.58 -24.32 -0.81
CA VAL A 450 -12.88 -24.33 -2.12
C VAL A 450 -11.59 -25.15 -2.03
N ALA A 451 -10.81 -24.98 -0.96
CA ALA A 451 -9.57 -25.73 -0.74
C ALA A 451 -9.82 -27.23 -0.66
N ARG A 452 -10.79 -27.68 0.12
CA ARG A 452 -11.17 -29.11 0.22
C ARG A 452 -11.64 -29.68 -1.12
N HIS A 453 -12.42 -28.93 -1.87
CA HIS A 453 -12.91 -29.37 -3.19
C HIS A 453 -11.77 -29.63 -4.19
N TYR A 454 -10.76 -28.77 -4.20
CA TYR A 454 -9.63 -28.88 -5.10
C TYR A 454 -8.40 -29.56 -4.51
N ALA A 455 -8.46 -30.08 -3.29
CA ALA A 455 -7.34 -30.80 -2.67
C ALA A 455 -6.81 -31.92 -3.60
N ALA A 456 -5.46 -32.02 -3.74
CA ALA A 456 -4.77 -32.94 -4.65
C ALA A 456 -4.91 -34.41 -4.19
#